data_ab20ef4753532a636a44bd696cb09e00
#
_entry.id   ab20ef4753532a636a44bd696cb09e00
#
_cell.length_a   1.000
_cell.length_b   1.000
_cell.length_c   1.000
_cell.angle_alpha   90.00
_cell.angle_beta   90.00
_cell.angle_gamma   90.00
#
_symmetry.space_group_name_H-M   'P 1'
#
loop_
_entity.id
_entity.type
_entity.pdbx_description
1 polymer ?
#
loop_
_entity_poly.entity_id
_entity_poly.type
_entity_poly.pdbx_seq_one_letter_code
_entity_poly.pdbx_strand_id
1 'polypeptide(L)'
;TTLMLNVNDEQHSYTEFRKCTTHGINMTTLTAISKLTWRALEKNYSLHEFERHLLRIKNKPRNYSVWLTAFGAGAACGGFCKLFGGSWLDFVLTAVCAFLGFYVRRLCASYAFNTYAVIAITSFATTMFAWATQFLTGSMNWYPLISCTLFLVPGIPLINAVDDFLNNFIVSGMTRAIHTLLIVGAMTFGIVIAIRLGNVADFTTVSLRPDNIYFSQAIAAAISAMGFSIIFNIPRRLLPVVAVGGIITVLLRNVMVLQLGFSQTAGSFLGAAVVGVLALKAIHWFHAPNIILTIPSAIPMIPGVLLYRVLFALLNIQDITASALLTMMRNGVEAVTIIIGIAIGVAIPNIFIHRYIESNKQRTVKDLLDKRYIQEEG
;
A
#
# COMPACT_ATOMS: atom_id res chain seq x y z
N THR A 1 -6.23 -17.75 -1.50
CA THR A 1 -7.43 -17.42 -0.68
C THR A 1 -8.65 -18.01 -1.35
N THR A 2 -9.47 -18.71 -0.61
CA THR A 2 -10.74 -19.25 -1.10
C THR A 2 -11.87 -18.41 -0.49
N LEU A 3 -12.79 -17.95 -1.34
CA LEU A 3 -14.01 -17.29 -0.90
C LEU A 3 -15.09 -18.36 -0.79
N MET A 4 -15.74 -18.44 0.34
CA MET A 4 -16.92 -19.27 0.56
C MET A 4 -18.13 -18.34 0.64
N LEU A 5 -19.10 -18.52 -0.20
CA LEU A 5 -20.37 -17.83 -0.20
C LEU A 5 -21.46 -18.83 0.16
N ASN A 6 -22.21 -18.54 1.20
CA ASN A 6 -23.40 -19.29 1.56
C ASN A 6 -24.61 -18.34 1.46
N VAL A 7 -25.61 -18.76 0.72
CA VAL A 7 -26.89 -18.04 0.58
C VAL A 7 -27.98 -18.99 1.03
N ASN A 8 -28.70 -18.59 2.06
CA ASN A 8 -29.84 -19.33 2.58
C ASN A 8 -31.11 -18.53 2.27
N ASP A 9 -32.08 -19.24 1.76
CA ASP A 9 -33.46 -18.80 1.68
C ASP A 9 -34.30 -19.75 2.56
N GLU A 10 -35.57 -19.50 2.79
CA GLU A 10 -36.42 -20.27 3.70
C GLU A 10 -36.54 -21.77 3.33
N GLN A 11 -36.28 -22.12 2.07
CA GLN A 11 -36.43 -23.47 1.52
C GLN A 11 -35.12 -24.10 1.05
N HIS A 12 -34.09 -23.30 0.69
CA HIS A 12 -32.87 -23.77 0.07
C HIS A 12 -31.62 -23.12 0.69
N SER A 13 -30.55 -23.91 0.79
CA SER A 13 -29.21 -23.43 1.14
C SER A 13 -28.26 -23.72 -0.03
N TYR A 14 -27.61 -22.67 -0.53
CA TYR A 14 -26.64 -22.76 -1.62
C TYR A 14 -25.28 -22.31 -1.13
N THR A 15 -24.27 -23.16 -1.31
CA THR A 15 -22.89 -22.83 -0.92
C THR A 15 -21.98 -22.94 -2.14
N GLU A 16 -21.24 -21.88 -2.44
CA GLU A 16 -20.24 -21.84 -3.51
C GLU A 16 -18.85 -21.53 -2.96
N PHE A 17 -17.85 -22.27 -3.45
CA PHE A 17 -16.43 -22.01 -3.15
C PHE A 17 -15.73 -21.50 -4.41
N ARG A 18 -15.11 -20.33 -4.33
CA ARG A 18 -14.28 -19.79 -5.41
C ARG A 18 -12.86 -19.50 -4.95
N LYS A 19 -11.88 -20.04 -5.66
CA LYS A 19 -10.47 -19.76 -5.44
C LYS A 19 -10.11 -18.43 -6.07
N CYS A 20 -9.63 -17.48 -5.26
CA CYS A 20 -9.06 -16.22 -5.72
C CYS A 20 -7.58 -16.41 -6.01
N THR A 21 -7.21 -16.41 -7.29
CA THR A 21 -5.82 -16.65 -7.75
C THR A 21 -5.03 -15.35 -7.96
N THR A 22 -5.71 -14.22 -8.16
CA THR A 22 -5.09 -12.93 -8.43
C THR A 22 -5.30 -11.95 -7.26
N HIS A 23 -4.22 -11.32 -6.82
CA HIS A 23 -4.23 -10.35 -5.73
C HIS A 23 -4.01 -8.91 -6.23
N GLY A 24 -4.51 -8.61 -7.45
CA GLY A 24 -4.42 -7.26 -8.01
C GLY A 24 -5.31 -6.27 -7.27
N ILE A 25 -4.77 -5.09 -6.93
CA ILE A 25 -5.51 -4.02 -6.28
C ILE A 25 -5.98 -3.02 -7.34
N ASN A 26 -7.30 -2.75 -7.36
CA ASN A 26 -7.93 -1.75 -8.22
C ASN A 26 -8.93 -0.92 -7.41
N MET A 27 -8.46 0.22 -6.90
CA MET A 27 -9.26 1.08 -6.04
C MET A 27 -10.45 1.73 -6.77
N THR A 28 -10.35 1.93 -8.09
CA THR A 28 -11.47 2.42 -8.90
C THR A 28 -12.61 1.40 -8.96
N THR A 29 -12.29 0.12 -9.17
CA THR A 29 -13.28 -0.96 -9.17
C THR A 29 -13.93 -1.08 -7.79
N LEU A 30 -13.13 -1.01 -6.71
CA LEU A 30 -13.65 -1.04 -5.33
C LEU A 30 -14.64 0.11 -5.08
N THR A 31 -14.28 1.34 -5.48
CA THR A 31 -15.17 2.51 -5.38
C THR A 31 -16.46 2.33 -6.18
N ALA A 32 -16.35 1.78 -7.39
CA ALA A 32 -17.49 1.60 -8.28
C ALA A 32 -18.47 0.53 -7.75
N ILE A 33 -17.94 -0.58 -7.21
CA ILE A 33 -18.75 -1.64 -6.59
C ILE A 33 -19.45 -1.09 -5.35
N SER A 34 -18.74 -0.39 -4.46
CA SER A 34 -19.34 0.23 -3.26
C SER A 34 -20.48 1.18 -3.62
N LYS A 35 -20.35 1.97 -4.69
CA LYS A 35 -21.44 2.83 -5.17
C LYS A 35 -22.59 2.05 -5.80
N LEU A 36 -22.30 0.96 -6.50
CA LEU A 36 -23.31 0.11 -7.12
C LEU A 36 -24.19 -0.54 -6.05
N THR A 37 -23.60 -1.08 -4.98
CA THR A 37 -24.37 -1.72 -3.90
C THR A 37 -25.33 -0.73 -3.22
N TRP A 38 -24.89 0.50 -2.96
CA TRP A 38 -25.76 1.53 -2.41
C TRP A 38 -26.91 1.92 -3.36
N ARG A 39 -26.60 2.16 -4.64
CA ARG A 39 -27.62 2.50 -5.63
C ARG A 39 -28.63 1.38 -5.87
N ALA A 40 -28.15 0.14 -5.84
CA ALA A 40 -29.02 -1.02 -5.99
C ALA A 40 -30.02 -1.12 -4.83
N LEU A 41 -29.57 -0.78 -3.62
CA LEU A 41 -30.43 -0.73 -2.44
C LEU A 41 -31.45 0.41 -2.54
N GLU A 42 -31.03 1.63 -2.91
CA GLU A 42 -31.90 2.79 -3.03
C GLU A 42 -32.94 2.64 -4.15
N LYS A 43 -32.53 2.15 -5.32
CA LYS A 43 -33.35 2.09 -6.54
C LYS A 43 -34.03 0.77 -6.80
N ASN A 44 -33.88 -0.20 -5.88
CA ASN A 44 -34.43 -1.54 -6.03
C ASN A 44 -34.12 -2.20 -7.39
N TYR A 45 -32.82 -2.29 -7.73
CA TYR A 45 -32.42 -2.90 -8.98
C TYR A 45 -32.86 -4.36 -9.03
N SER A 46 -33.39 -4.80 -10.19
CA SER A 46 -33.56 -6.20 -10.47
C SER A 46 -32.22 -6.90 -10.55
N LEU A 47 -32.20 -8.23 -10.34
CA LEU A 47 -30.98 -9.05 -10.45
C LEU A 47 -30.26 -8.82 -11.79
N HIS A 48 -31.01 -8.76 -12.88
CA HIS A 48 -30.49 -8.53 -14.23
C HIS A 48 -29.86 -7.13 -14.41
N GLU A 49 -30.46 -6.10 -13.83
CA GLU A 49 -29.90 -4.75 -13.85
C GLU A 49 -28.62 -4.66 -13.03
N PHE A 50 -28.61 -5.29 -11.84
CA PHE A 50 -27.42 -5.35 -10.99
C PHE A 50 -26.27 -6.06 -11.70
N GLU A 51 -26.52 -7.22 -12.31
CA GLU A 51 -25.55 -7.97 -13.08
C GLU A 51 -24.99 -7.16 -14.26
N ARG A 52 -25.86 -6.49 -15.02
CA ARG A 52 -25.44 -5.61 -16.13
C ARG A 52 -24.50 -4.49 -15.66
N HIS A 53 -24.81 -3.85 -14.54
CA HIS A 53 -23.95 -2.82 -13.96
C HIS A 53 -22.63 -3.40 -13.45
N LEU A 54 -22.64 -4.59 -12.83
CA LEU A 54 -21.45 -5.27 -12.36
C LEU A 54 -20.53 -5.65 -13.53
N LEU A 55 -21.08 -6.18 -14.63
CA LEU A 55 -20.32 -6.49 -15.84
C LEU A 55 -19.68 -5.24 -16.47
N ARG A 56 -20.39 -4.10 -16.48
CA ARG A 56 -19.82 -2.83 -16.94
C ARG A 56 -18.62 -2.40 -16.07
N ILE A 57 -18.71 -2.57 -14.75
CA ILE A 57 -17.60 -2.24 -13.83
C ILE A 57 -16.42 -3.20 -14.07
N LYS A 58 -16.69 -4.50 -14.22
CA LYS A 58 -15.68 -5.54 -14.48
C LYS A 58 -14.89 -5.28 -15.77
N ASN A 59 -15.58 -4.87 -16.82
CA ASN A 59 -15.00 -4.64 -18.15
C ASN A 59 -14.39 -3.23 -18.31
N LYS A 60 -14.49 -2.37 -17.30
CA LYS A 60 -13.95 -1.01 -17.37
C LYS A 60 -12.41 -1.04 -17.42
N PRO A 61 -11.78 -0.39 -18.42
CA PRO A 61 -10.33 -0.31 -18.48
C PRO A 61 -9.77 0.48 -17.28
N ARG A 62 -8.48 0.31 -17.00
CA ARG A 62 -7.78 1.09 -15.98
C ARG A 62 -7.77 2.58 -16.35
N ASN A 63 -7.82 3.45 -15.34
CA ASN A 63 -7.81 4.91 -15.54
C ASN A 63 -6.48 5.44 -16.08
N TYR A 64 -5.40 4.69 -15.84
CA TYR A 64 -4.04 5.08 -16.21
C TYR A 64 -3.47 4.09 -17.22
N SER A 65 -2.82 4.67 -18.26
CA SER A 65 -2.04 3.89 -19.20
C SER A 65 -0.86 3.20 -18.50
N VAL A 66 -0.28 2.22 -19.16
CA VAL A 66 0.90 1.51 -18.65
C VAL A 66 2.05 2.47 -18.40
N TRP A 67 2.27 3.38 -19.34
CA TRP A 67 3.33 4.38 -19.27
C TRP A 67 3.13 5.29 -18.04
N LEU A 68 1.91 5.77 -17.82
CA LEU A 68 1.61 6.60 -16.65
C LEU A 68 1.73 5.82 -15.33
N THR A 69 1.43 4.52 -15.35
CA THR A 69 1.62 3.66 -14.16
C THR A 69 3.12 3.44 -13.87
N ALA A 70 3.94 3.26 -14.91
CA ALA A 70 5.40 3.19 -14.77
C ALA A 70 5.98 4.51 -14.24
N PHE A 71 5.50 5.65 -14.76
CA PHE A 71 5.85 6.97 -14.24
C PHE A 71 5.45 7.12 -12.77
N GLY A 72 4.25 6.64 -12.41
CA GLY A 72 3.79 6.59 -11.01
C GLY A 72 4.71 5.78 -10.11
N ALA A 73 5.22 4.63 -10.58
CA ALA A 73 6.18 3.83 -9.83
C ALA A 73 7.53 4.56 -9.66
N GLY A 74 8.01 5.22 -10.71
CA GLY A 74 9.19 6.08 -10.64
C GLY A 74 9.02 7.22 -9.64
N ALA A 75 7.92 7.97 -9.75
CA ALA A 75 7.61 9.08 -8.86
C ALA A 75 7.48 8.64 -7.40
N ALA A 76 6.83 7.48 -7.15
CA ALA A 76 6.70 6.90 -5.81
C ALA A 76 8.07 6.62 -5.18
N CYS A 77 8.94 5.93 -5.90
CA CYS A 77 10.28 5.57 -5.41
C CYS A 77 11.19 6.79 -5.26
N GLY A 78 11.16 7.73 -6.22
CA GLY A 78 11.88 9.00 -6.11
C GLY A 78 11.44 9.80 -4.90
N GLY A 79 10.13 9.87 -4.62
CA GLY A 79 9.59 10.49 -3.42
C GLY A 79 10.14 9.85 -2.13
N PHE A 80 10.18 8.53 -2.04
CA PHE A 80 10.82 7.84 -0.92
C PHE A 80 12.30 8.15 -0.79
N CYS A 81 13.04 8.17 -1.93
CA CYS A 81 14.45 8.53 -1.94
C CYS A 81 14.67 9.89 -1.26
N LYS A 82 13.86 10.89 -1.62
CA LYS A 82 13.93 12.23 -1.01
C LYS A 82 13.53 12.23 0.46
N LEU A 83 12.51 11.45 0.85
CA LEU A 83 12.08 11.29 2.25
C LEU A 83 13.15 10.66 3.14
N PHE A 84 14.06 9.86 2.57
CA PHE A 84 15.19 9.27 3.27
C PHE A 84 16.42 10.16 3.36
N GLY A 85 16.38 11.35 2.76
CA GLY A 85 17.47 12.34 2.78
C GLY A 85 18.29 12.42 1.50
N GLY A 86 17.88 11.72 0.42
CA GLY A 86 18.52 11.81 -0.88
C GLY A 86 18.43 13.22 -1.50
N SER A 87 19.33 13.54 -2.41
CA SER A 87 19.29 14.77 -3.20
C SER A 87 18.17 14.72 -4.26
N TRP A 88 17.89 15.84 -4.92
CA TRP A 88 16.97 15.86 -6.07
C TRP A 88 17.52 15.08 -7.27
N LEU A 89 18.84 14.99 -7.40
CA LEU A 89 19.48 14.13 -8.41
C LEU A 89 19.19 12.66 -8.10
N ASP A 90 19.36 12.25 -6.82
CA ASP A 90 19.03 10.88 -6.39
C ASP A 90 17.55 10.56 -6.61
N PHE A 91 16.66 11.53 -6.39
CA PHE A 91 15.24 11.40 -6.73
C PHE A 91 15.04 11.03 -8.20
N VAL A 92 15.68 11.78 -9.13
CA VAL A 92 15.54 11.54 -10.58
C VAL A 92 16.11 10.19 -10.96
N LEU A 93 17.32 9.85 -10.49
CA LEU A 93 17.95 8.57 -10.76
C LEU A 93 17.10 7.40 -10.25
N THR A 94 16.60 7.50 -9.03
CA THR A 94 15.68 6.50 -8.44
C THR A 94 14.41 6.36 -9.28
N ALA A 95 13.83 7.48 -9.70
CA ALA A 95 12.60 7.49 -10.49
C ALA A 95 12.79 6.79 -11.84
N VAL A 96 13.92 7.04 -12.52
CA VAL A 96 14.26 6.37 -13.79
C VAL A 96 14.46 4.87 -13.57
N CYS A 97 15.21 4.46 -12.55
CA CYS A 97 15.44 3.04 -12.24
C CYS A 97 14.14 2.30 -11.95
N ALA A 98 13.26 2.89 -11.14
CA ALA A 98 11.96 2.27 -10.79
C ALA A 98 11.00 2.26 -12.00
N PHE A 99 11.04 3.28 -12.86
CA PHE A 99 10.29 3.32 -14.11
C PHE A 99 10.69 2.14 -15.02
N LEU A 100 11.99 1.94 -15.24
CA LEU A 100 12.51 0.81 -16.02
C LEU A 100 12.17 -0.53 -15.36
N GLY A 101 12.33 -0.63 -14.04
CA GLY A 101 11.96 -1.81 -13.25
C GLY A 101 10.48 -2.19 -13.39
N PHE A 102 9.59 -1.21 -13.49
CA PHE A 102 8.17 -1.48 -13.74
C PHE A 102 7.93 -2.17 -15.09
N TYR A 103 8.68 -1.80 -16.14
CA TYR A 103 8.59 -2.50 -17.42
C TYR A 103 9.16 -3.91 -17.35
N VAL A 104 10.26 -4.14 -16.63
CA VAL A 104 10.78 -5.50 -16.37
C VAL A 104 9.72 -6.34 -15.67
N ARG A 105 9.09 -5.80 -14.60
CA ARG A 105 7.97 -6.48 -13.91
C ARG A 105 6.86 -6.88 -14.86
N ARG A 106 6.46 -5.96 -15.73
CA ARG A 106 5.38 -6.20 -16.69
C ARG A 106 5.77 -7.26 -17.71
N LEU A 107 7.00 -7.21 -18.23
CA LEU A 107 7.53 -8.18 -19.18
C LEU A 107 7.56 -9.59 -18.54
N CYS A 108 8.11 -9.73 -17.34
CA CYS A 108 8.13 -11.02 -16.63
C CYS A 108 6.71 -11.54 -16.35
N ALA A 109 5.79 -10.66 -15.98
CA ALA A 109 4.40 -11.05 -15.73
C ALA A 109 3.67 -11.52 -17.01
N SER A 110 4.05 -11.04 -18.20
CA SER A 110 3.45 -11.50 -19.48
C SER A 110 3.89 -12.92 -19.87
N TYR A 111 5.03 -13.41 -19.36
CA TYR A 111 5.48 -14.79 -19.54
C TYR A 111 4.90 -15.78 -18.53
N ALA A 112 3.87 -15.39 -17.78
CA ALA A 112 3.19 -16.20 -16.77
C ALA A 112 4.10 -16.81 -15.68
N PHE A 113 5.22 -16.15 -15.37
CA PHE A 113 6.06 -16.55 -14.24
C PHE A 113 5.30 -16.44 -12.91
N ASN A 114 5.72 -17.25 -11.94
CA ASN A 114 5.21 -17.14 -10.58
C ASN A 114 5.42 -15.72 -10.02
N THR A 115 4.45 -15.18 -9.28
CA THR A 115 4.46 -13.82 -8.72
C THR A 115 5.75 -13.52 -7.94
N TYR A 116 6.25 -14.46 -7.15
CA TYR A 116 7.48 -14.27 -6.36
C TYR A 116 8.73 -14.23 -7.26
N ALA A 117 8.78 -15.06 -8.30
CA ALA A 117 9.85 -15.03 -9.29
C ALA A 117 9.86 -13.68 -10.05
N VAL A 118 8.70 -13.17 -10.46
CA VAL A 118 8.56 -11.84 -11.08
C VAL A 118 9.11 -10.76 -10.16
N ILE A 119 8.81 -10.81 -8.86
CA ILE A 119 9.28 -9.83 -7.88
C ILE A 119 10.81 -9.93 -7.70
N ALA A 120 11.37 -11.13 -7.58
CA ALA A 120 12.81 -11.34 -7.44
C ALA A 120 13.59 -10.85 -8.67
N ILE A 121 13.15 -11.20 -9.89
CA ILE A 121 13.78 -10.73 -11.14
C ILE A 121 13.67 -9.21 -11.26
N THR A 122 12.51 -8.65 -10.94
CA THR A 122 12.28 -7.21 -11.01
C THR A 122 13.16 -6.45 -10.02
N SER A 123 13.22 -6.90 -8.77
CA SER A 123 14.07 -6.25 -7.76
C SER A 123 15.55 -6.35 -8.10
N PHE A 124 16.00 -7.51 -8.60
CA PHE A 124 17.36 -7.69 -9.13
C PHE A 124 17.67 -6.67 -10.24
N ALA A 125 16.86 -6.65 -11.31
CA ALA A 125 17.09 -5.76 -12.44
C ALA A 125 17.05 -4.29 -12.02
N THR A 126 16.08 -3.89 -11.18
CA THR A 126 15.94 -2.51 -10.73
C THR A 126 17.13 -2.07 -9.88
N THR A 127 17.62 -2.96 -9.00
CA THR A 127 18.83 -2.69 -8.19
C THR A 127 20.08 -2.62 -9.07
N MET A 128 20.19 -3.44 -10.11
CA MET A 128 21.29 -3.34 -11.09
C MET A 128 21.25 -2.02 -11.86
N PHE A 129 20.06 -1.52 -12.23
CA PHE A 129 19.94 -0.19 -12.83
C PHE A 129 20.39 0.90 -11.85
N ALA A 130 20.02 0.81 -10.58
CA ALA A 130 20.47 1.76 -9.56
C ALA A 130 21.98 1.68 -9.32
N TRP A 131 22.55 0.48 -9.29
CA TRP A 131 23.99 0.28 -9.23
C TRP A 131 24.71 0.94 -10.41
N ALA A 132 24.18 0.80 -11.62
CA ALA A 132 24.78 1.39 -12.83
C ALA A 132 24.78 2.93 -12.80
N THR A 133 23.98 3.59 -11.95
CA THR A 133 24.00 5.06 -11.83
C THR A 133 25.33 5.61 -11.32
N GLN A 134 26.15 4.79 -10.63
CA GLN A 134 27.49 5.21 -10.19
C GLN A 134 28.41 5.59 -11.36
N PHE A 135 28.23 4.96 -12.53
CA PHE A 135 29.01 5.31 -13.73
C PHE A 135 28.65 6.69 -14.28
N LEU A 136 27.46 7.21 -13.96
CA LEU A 136 27.01 8.55 -14.35
C LEU A 136 27.43 9.60 -13.34
N THR A 137 27.49 9.26 -12.06
CA THR A 137 27.74 10.20 -10.96
C THR A 137 29.19 10.18 -10.46
N GLY A 138 29.98 9.19 -10.88
CA GLY A 138 31.37 8.99 -10.42
C GLY A 138 31.49 8.49 -8.97
N SER A 139 30.39 8.26 -8.27
CA SER A 139 30.37 7.77 -6.89
C SER A 139 29.19 6.84 -6.65
N MET A 140 29.31 5.97 -5.61
CA MET A 140 28.23 5.08 -5.22
C MET A 140 27.11 5.86 -4.55
N ASN A 141 25.91 5.82 -5.16
CA ASN A 141 24.71 6.45 -4.64
C ASN A 141 23.83 5.45 -3.88
N TRP A 142 23.85 5.52 -2.55
CA TRP A 142 23.10 4.63 -1.68
C TRP A 142 21.58 4.83 -1.73
N TYR A 143 21.12 6.09 -1.89
CA TYR A 143 19.71 6.41 -1.86
C TYR A 143 18.92 5.78 -3.03
N PRO A 144 19.39 5.83 -4.29
CA PRO A 144 18.77 5.08 -5.38
C PRO A 144 18.74 3.58 -5.14
N LEU A 145 19.84 2.97 -4.66
CA LEU A 145 19.92 1.53 -4.38
C LEU A 145 18.85 1.07 -3.35
N ILE A 146 18.64 1.88 -2.32
CA ILE A 146 17.70 1.57 -1.25
C ILE A 146 16.26 1.79 -1.67
N SER A 147 16.00 2.80 -2.53
CA SER A 147 14.64 3.29 -2.77
C SER A 147 14.02 2.78 -4.07
N CYS A 148 14.82 2.37 -5.07
CA CYS A 148 14.32 2.05 -6.42
C CYS A 148 13.35 0.87 -6.46
N THR A 149 13.42 -0.06 -5.51
CA THR A 149 12.58 -1.26 -5.44
C THR A 149 11.31 -1.09 -4.60
N LEU A 150 11.13 0.07 -3.93
CA LEU A 150 10.03 0.25 -2.95
C LEU A 150 8.62 0.21 -3.57
N PHE A 151 8.48 0.37 -4.90
CA PHE A 151 7.21 0.16 -5.57
C PHE A 151 6.73 -1.30 -5.55
N LEU A 152 7.61 -2.25 -5.18
CA LEU A 152 7.27 -3.67 -5.00
C LEU A 152 6.79 -3.98 -3.58
N VAL A 153 7.07 -3.10 -2.61
CA VAL A 153 6.69 -3.33 -1.21
C VAL A 153 5.17 -3.44 -1.08
N PRO A 154 4.67 -4.53 -0.51
CA PRO A 154 3.24 -4.81 -0.42
C PRO A 154 2.58 -4.04 0.73
N GLY A 155 2.58 -2.68 0.66
CA GLY A 155 2.10 -1.82 1.73
C GLY A 155 0.62 -2.04 2.09
N ILE A 156 -0.26 -2.19 1.08
CA ILE A 156 -1.69 -2.45 1.32
C ILE A 156 -1.92 -3.81 1.99
N PRO A 157 -1.35 -4.93 1.53
CA PRO A 157 -1.47 -6.21 2.23
C PRO A 157 -0.96 -6.18 3.67
N LEU A 158 0.12 -5.41 3.96
CA LEU A 158 0.64 -5.22 5.31
C LEU A 158 -0.39 -4.57 6.25
N ILE A 159 -0.94 -3.43 5.86
CA ILE A 159 -1.94 -2.72 6.65
C ILE A 159 -3.19 -3.59 6.82
N ASN A 160 -3.67 -4.21 5.74
CA ASN A 160 -4.85 -5.05 5.78
C ASN A 160 -4.66 -6.32 6.61
N ALA A 161 -3.44 -6.87 6.71
CA ALA A 161 -3.19 -8.01 7.60
C ALA A 161 -3.41 -7.65 9.06
N VAL A 162 -2.93 -6.47 9.48
CA VAL A 162 -3.15 -5.99 10.85
C VAL A 162 -4.62 -5.60 11.07
N ASP A 163 -5.26 -4.97 10.10
CA ASP A 163 -6.70 -4.64 10.17
C ASP A 163 -7.56 -5.91 10.32
N ASP A 164 -7.25 -6.98 9.58
CA ASP A 164 -7.91 -8.28 9.74
C ASP A 164 -7.72 -8.85 11.16
N PHE A 165 -6.52 -8.74 11.75
CA PHE A 165 -6.28 -9.18 13.14
C PHE A 165 -7.08 -8.36 14.14
N LEU A 166 -7.15 -7.04 13.97
CA LEU A 166 -7.93 -6.15 14.84
C LEU A 166 -9.45 -6.45 14.77
N ASN A 167 -9.93 -6.90 13.61
CA ASN A 167 -11.31 -7.30 13.40
C ASN A 167 -11.57 -8.79 13.68
N ASN A 168 -10.62 -9.49 14.31
CA ASN A 168 -10.71 -10.92 14.67
C ASN A 168 -10.81 -11.90 13.47
N PHE A 169 -10.41 -11.46 12.27
CA PHE A 169 -10.28 -12.33 11.09
C PHE A 169 -8.87 -12.97 11.04
N ILE A 170 -8.52 -13.76 12.06
CA ILE A 170 -7.17 -14.28 12.28
C ILE A 170 -6.60 -15.02 11.07
N VAL A 171 -7.37 -15.94 10.47
CA VAL A 171 -6.92 -16.74 9.31
C VAL A 171 -6.65 -15.85 8.09
N SER A 172 -7.49 -14.86 7.84
CA SER A 172 -7.31 -13.89 6.74
C SER A 172 -6.05 -13.04 6.97
N GLY A 173 -5.90 -12.49 8.17
CA GLY A 173 -4.73 -11.69 8.56
C GLY A 173 -3.43 -12.49 8.44
N MET A 174 -3.40 -13.74 8.94
CA MET A 174 -2.24 -14.62 8.83
C MET A 174 -1.89 -14.92 7.36
N THR A 175 -2.86 -15.25 6.54
CA THR A 175 -2.66 -15.50 5.11
C THR A 175 -2.04 -14.29 4.40
N ARG A 176 -2.52 -13.07 4.69
CA ARG A 176 -1.96 -11.83 4.12
C ARG A 176 -0.58 -11.53 4.66
N ALA A 177 -0.33 -11.75 5.95
CA ALA A 177 0.98 -11.54 6.57
C ALA A 177 2.04 -12.46 5.95
N ILE A 178 1.76 -13.77 5.83
CA ILE A 178 2.66 -14.75 5.20
C ILE A 178 2.89 -14.40 3.73
N HIS A 179 1.83 -14.09 2.96
CA HIS A 179 1.97 -13.68 1.56
C HIS A 179 2.87 -12.44 1.42
N THR A 180 2.71 -11.47 2.29
CA THR A 180 3.54 -10.26 2.33
C THR A 180 5.00 -10.58 2.65
N LEU A 181 5.25 -11.45 3.63
CA LEU A 181 6.59 -11.88 3.99
C LEU A 181 7.30 -12.56 2.81
N LEU A 182 6.58 -13.41 2.06
CA LEU A 182 7.12 -14.06 0.85
C LEU A 182 7.45 -13.05 -0.26
N ILE A 183 6.63 -12.00 -0.43
CA ILE A 183 6.91 -10.91 -1.38
C ILE A 183 8.19 -10.17 -0.99
N VAL A 184 8.31 -9.78 0.29
CA VAL A 184 9.51 -9.06 0.78
C VAL A 184 10.74 -9.97 0.71
N GLY A 185 10.59 -11.28 1.00
CA GLY A 185 11.65 -12.28 0.85
C GLY A 185 12.15 -12.39 -0.60
N ALA A 186 11.24 -12.54 -1.55
CA ALA A 186 11.58 -12.59 -2.97
C ALA A 186 12.25 -11.28 -3.45
N MET A 187 11.77 -10.13 -2.99
CA MET A 187 12.37 -8.82 -3.28
C MET A 187 13.79 -8.74 -2.73
N THR A 188 13.98 -9.12 -1.46
CA THR A 188 15.30 -9.11 -0.82
C THR A 188 16.28 -10.04 -1.50
N PHE A 189 15.84 -11.25 -1.89
CA PHE A 189 16.67 -12.19 -2.64
C PHE A 189 17.22 -11.57 -3.94
N GLY A 190 16.37 -10.90 -4.73
CA GLY A 190 16.81 -10.19 -5.94
C GLY A 190 17.81 -9.06 -5.64
N ILE A 191 17.55 -8.26 -4.59
CA ILE A 191 18.46 -7.19 -4.14
C ILE A 191 19.82 -7.76 -3.73
N VAL A 192 19.84 -8.84 -2.95
CA VAL A 192 21.08 -9.47 -2.47
C VAL A 192 21.95 -9.94 -3.62
N ILE A 193 21.37 -10.60 -4.62
CA ILE A 193 22.12 -11.04 -5.81
C ILE A 193 22.72 -9.84 -6.54
N ALA A 194 21.96 -8.76 -6.73
CA ALA A 194 22.43 -7.55 -7.39
C ALA A 194 23.59 -6.90 -6.63
N ILE A 195 23.51 -6.81 -5.32
CA ILE A 195 24.54 -6.24 -4.43
C ILE A 195 25.81 -7.09 -4.48
N ARG A 196 25.68 -8.42 -4.43
CA ARG A 196 26.80 -9.33 -4.51
C ARG A 196 27.53 -9.25 -5.84
N LEU A 197 26.79 -9.22 -6.96
CA LEU A 197 27.37 -9.07 -8.31
C LEU A 197 28.00 -7.69 -8.51
N GLY A 198 27.43 -6.64 -7.93
CA GLY A 198 27.95 -5.28 -7.99
C GLY A 198 29.14 -5.01 -7.06
N ASN A 199 29.57 -5.99 -6.25
CA ASN A 199 30.60 -5.80 -5.21
C ASN A 199 30.31 -4.58 -4.32
N VAL A 200 29.03 -4.35 -4.00
CA VAL A 200 28.60 -3.23 -3.18
C VAL A 200 28.90 -3.56 -1.72
N ALA A 201 29.57 -2.65 -1.03
CA ALA A 201 29.82 -2.79 0.42
C ALA A 201 28.49 -2.86 1.18
N ASP A 202 28.53 -3.29 2.43
CA ASP A 202 27.34 -3.51 3.25
C ASP A 202 26.49 -2.23 3.39
N PHE A 203 25.27 -2.26 2.81
CA PHE A 203 24.33 -1.14 2.86
C PHE A 203 23.42 -1.17 4.11
N THR A 204 23.54 -2.18 4.95
CA THR A 204 22.73 -2.33 6.17
C THR A 204 23.01 -1.25 7.20
N THR A 205 24.24 -0.70 7.17
CA THR A 205 24.73 0.32 8.09
C THR A 205 24.41 1.76 7.67
N VAL A 206 23.94 1.97 6.44
CA VAL A 206 23.61 3.33 5.94
C VAL A 206 22.51 3.96 6.77
N SER A 207 22.79 5.06 7.45
CA SER A 207 21.79 5.81 8.21
C SER A 207 20.87 6.58 7.26
N LEU A 208 19.59 6.29 7.33
CA LEU A 208 18.57 7.03 6.61
C LEU A 208 18.01 8.10 7.56
N ARG A 209 18.36 9.35 7.34
CA ARG A 209 17.84 10.47 8.13
C ARG A 209 17.06 11.41 7.20
N PRO A 210 15.80 11.71 7.50
CA PRO A 210 15.06 12.70 6.75
C PRO A 210 15.75 14.06 6.85
N ASP A 211 15.73 14.80 5.75
CA ASP A 211 16.17 16.19 5.72
C ASP A 211 15.32 17.04 6.67
N ASN A 212 15.93 17.99 7.38
CA ASN A 212 15.20 18.93 8.25
C ASN A 212 14.39 19.97 7.45
N ILE A 213 14.38 19.89 6.13
CA ILE A 213 13.68 20.82 5.24
C ILE A 213 12.25 20.31 5.02
N TYR A 214 11.30 20.72 5.85
CA TYR A 214 9.90 20.29 5.78
C TYR A 214 9.23 20.55 4.44
N PHE A 215 9.60 21.61 3.73
CA PHE A 215 9.06 21.92 2.41
C PHE A 215 9.41 20.83 1.37
N SER A 216 10.67 20.41 1.31
CA SER A 216 11.09 19.34 0.40
C SER A 216 10.45 17.99 0.75
N GLN A 217 10.26 17.73 2.05
CA GLN A 217 9.58 16.54 2.53
C GLN A 217 8.09 16.55 2.18
N ALA A 218 7.41 17.69 2.27
CA ALA A 218 6.01 17.84 1.86
C ALA A 218 5.83 17.51 0.38
N ILE A 219 6.69 18.06 -0.48
CA ILE A 219 6.67 17.77 -1.93
C ILE A 219 6.92 16.28 -2.20
N ALA A 220 7.94 15.72 -1.56
CA ALA A 220 8.30 14.32 -1.72
C ALA A 220 7.19 13.37 -1.26
N ALA A 221 6.54 13.67 -0.13
CA ALA A 221 5.41 12.92 0.40
C ALA A 221 4.20 12.97 -0.54
N ALA A 222 3.87 14.16 -1.07
CA ALA A 222 2.80 14.33 -2.05
C ALA A 222 3.06 13.51 -3.31
N ILE A 223 4.26 13.59 -3.88
CA ILE A 223 4.67 12.86 -5.08
C ILE A 223 4.62 11.35 -4.83
N SER A 224 5.14 10.88 -3.68
CA SER A 224 5.13 9.46 -3.33
C SER A 224 3.70 8.93 -3.18
N ALA A 225 2.84 9.62 -2.45
CA ALA A 225 1.45 9.24 -2.25
C ALA A 225 0.65 9.22 -3.58
N MET A 226 0.84 10.21 -4.45
CA MET A 226 0.25 10.23 -5.78
C MET A 226 0.77 9.10 -6.67
N GLY A 227 2.07 8.83 -6.65
CA GLY A 227 2.69 7.75 -7.42
C GLY A 227 2.09 6.38 -7.07
N PHE A 228 1.98 6.05 -5.79
CA PHE A 228 1.29 4.83 -5.35
C PHE A 228 -0.20 4.83 -5.71
N SER A 229 -0.85 5.97 -5.64
CA SER A 229 -2.26 6.10 -6.05
C SER A 229 -2.48 5.74 -7.53
N ILE A 230 -1.55 6.11 -8.39
CA ILE A 230 -1.57 5.75 -9.81
C ILE A 230 -1.37 4.24 -9.99
N ILE A 231 -0.42 3.62 -9.26
CA ILE A 231 -0.19 2.17 -9.28
C ILE A 231 -1.46 1.41 -8.86
N PHE A 232 -2.16 1.86 -7.82
CA PHE A 232 -3.39 1.25 -7.32
C PHE A 232 -4.64 1.63 -8.09
N ASN A 233 -4.51 2.38 -9.18
CA ASN A 233 -5.59 2.81 -10.04
C ASN A 233 -6.67 3.60 -9.30
N ILE A 234 -6.29 4.56 -8.46
CA ILE A 234 -7.21 5.47 -7.76
C ILE A 234 -7.85 6.43 -8.77
N PRO A 235 -9.14 6.81 -8.62
CA PRO A 235 -9.77 7.80 -9.47
C PRO A 235 -9.00 9.11 -9.50
N ARG A 236 -8.74 9.68 -10.69
CA ARG A 236 -7.91 10.90 -10.88
C ARG A 236 -8.31 12.08 -9.99
N ARG A 237 -9.60 12.25 -9.75
CA ARG A 237 -10.16 13.31 -8.89
C ARG A 237 -9.73 13.22 -7.43
N LEU A 238 -9.28 12.05 -6.97
CA LEU A 238 -8.84 11.81 -5.58
C LEU A 238 -7.33 12.00 -5.40
N LEU A 239 -6.54 12.11 -6.48
CA LEU A 239 -5.09 12.29 -6.39
C LEU A 239 -4.67 13.50 -5.53
N PRO A 240 -5.27 14.71 -5.71
CA PRO A 240 -4.92 15.85 -4.88
C PRO A 240 -5.23 15.63 -3.39
N VAL A 241 -6.34 14.95 -3.10
CA VAL A 241 -6.74 14.65 -1.71
C VAL A 241 -5.73 13.72 -1.05
N VAL A 242 -5.30 12.67 -1.77
CA VAL A 242 -4.28 11.74 -1.28
C VAL A 242 -2.92 12.42 -1.15
N ALA A 243 -2.57 13.34 -2.06
CA ALA A 243 -1.34 14.14 -1.95
C ALA A 243 -1.31 14.95 -0.65
N VAL A 244 -2.39 15.66 -0.35
CA VAL A 244 -2.54 16.41 0.92
C VAL A 244 -2.48 15.47 2.12
N GLY A 245 -3.16 14.32 2.05
CA GLY A 245 -3.07 13.29 3.08
C GLY A 245 -1.64 12.81 3.31
N GLY A 246 -0.87 12.55 2.24
CA GLY A 246 0.53 12.16 2.32
C GLY A 246 1.42 13.23 2.96
N ILE A 247 1.19 14.50 2.63
CA ILE A 247 1.87 15.63 3.29
C ILE A 247 1.60 15.61 4.80
N ILE A 248 0.33 15.55 5.18
CA ILE A 248 -0.08 15.59 6.60
C ILE A 248 0.55 14.42 7.37
N THR A 249 0.47 13.19 6.85
CA THR A 249 1.00 12.00 7.53
C THR A 249 2.50 12.10 7.77
N VAL A 250 3.27 12.47 6.74
CA VAL A 250 4.73 12.50 6.81
C VAL A 250 5.21 13.68 7.66
N LEU A 251 4.66 14.88 7.46
CA LEU A 251 5.07 16.05 8.24
C LEU A 251 4.76 15.88 9.72
N LEU A 252 3.56 15.39 10.05
CA LEU A 252 3.18 15.14 11.44
C LEU A 252 4.11 14.12 12.09
N ARG A 253 4.37 12.97 11.42
CA ARG A 253 5.35 11.98 11.90
C ARG A 253 6.71 12.63 12.15
N ASN A 254 7.21 13.40 11.18
CA ASN A 254 8.56 13.96 11.27
C ASN A 254 8.67 15.04 12.35
N VAL A 255 7.66 15.88 12.53
CA VAL A 255 7.59 16.83 13.66
C VAL A 255 7.62 16.09 14.99
N MET A 256 6.80 15.02 15.14
CA MET A 256 6.76 14.23 16.38
C MET A 256 8.11 13.56 16.68
N VAL A 257 8.79 13.03 15.65
CA VAL A 257 10.06 12.31 15.82
C VAL A 257 11.24 13.27 15.99
N LEU A 258 11.36 14.28 15.12
CA LEU A 258 12.55 15.14 15.07
C LEU A 258 12.52 16.29 16.07
N GLN A 259 11.35 16.87 16.35
CA GLN A 259 11.24 18.02 17.27
C GLN A 259 10.81 17.60 18.68
N LEU A 260 9.87 16.65 18.79
CA LEU A 260 9.32 16.26 20.08
C LEU A 260 9.96 14.98 20.65
N GLY A 261 10.88 14.33 19.91
CA GLY A 261 11.63 13.17 20.41
C GLY A 261 10.80 11.87 20.55
N PHE A 262 9.59 11.80 19.97
CA PHE A 262 8.78 10.58 20.02
C PHE A 262 9.39 9.48 19.15
N SER A 263 8.98 8.23 19.39
CA SER A 263 9.36 7.10 18.55
C SER A 263 8.74 7.21 17.14
N GLN A 264 9.37 6.57 16.14
CA GLN A 264 8.81 6.49 14.79
C GLN A 264 7.44 5.84 14.76
N THR A 265 7.20 4.86 15.62
CA THR A 265 5.90 4.19 15.80
C THR A 265 4.83 5.18 16.24
N ALA A 266 5.09 5.98 17.30
CA ALA A 266 4.14 6.95 17.81
C ALA A 266 3.84 8.05 16.77
N GLY A 267 4.87 8.57 16.11
CA GLY A 267 4.71 9.57 15.04
C GLY A 267 3.90 9.03 13.86
N SER A 268 4.17 7.79 13.43
CA SER A 268 3.43 7.15 12.33
C SER A 268 1.98 6.83 12.70
N PHE A 269 1.73 6.38 13.91
CA PHE A 269 0.37 6.18 14.45
C PHE A 269 -0.44 7.48 14.41
N LEU A 270 0.11 8.58 14.96
CA LEU A 270 -0.58 9.87 14.98
C LEU A 270 -0.82 10.42 13.57
N GLY A 271 0.18 10.33 12.68
CA GLY A 271 0.02 10.74 11.28
C GLY A 271 -1.10 9.98 10.59
N ALA A 272 -1.16 8.66 10.76
CA ALA A 272 -2.19 7.80 10.19
C ALA A 272 -3.57 8.08 10.81
N ALA A 273 -3.66 8.28 12.13
CA ALA A 273 -4.91 8.57 12.83
C ALA A 273 -5.53 9.90 12.38
N VAL A 274 -4.72 10.96 12.27
CA VAL A 274 -5.20 12.27 11.81
C VAL A 274 -5.76 12.18 10.40
N VAL A 275 -5.06 11.54 9.47
CA VAL A 275 -5.56 11.37 8.10
C VAL A 275 -6.77 10.45 8.06
N GLY A 276 -6.82 9.42 8.92
CA GLY A 276 -7.98 8.58 9.09
C GLY A 276 -9.24 9.38 9.46
N VAL A 277 -9.13 10.29 10.43
CA VAL A 277 -10.23 11.17 10.84
C VAL A 277 -10.62 12.16 9.73
N LEU A 278 -9.63 12.76 9.07
CA LEU A 278 -9.90 13.70 7.96
C LEU A 278 -10.57 13.01 6.77
N ALA A 279 -10.19 11.77 6.47
CA ALA A 279 -10.78 11.00 5.40
C ALA A 279 -12.26 10.67 5.64
N LEU A 280 -12.73 10.57 6.89
CA LEU A 280 -14.15 10.40 7.19
C LEU A 280 -15.00 11.56 6.70
N LYS A 281 -14.53 12.80 6.88
CA LYS A 281 -15.21 13.97 6.31
C LYS A 281 -15.17 13.96 4.78
N ALA A 282 -14.04 13.51 4.22
CA ALA A 282 -13.87 13.43 2.77
C ALA A 282 -14.75 12.35 2.10
N ILE A 283 -15.16 11.28 2.82
CA ILE A 283 -16.10 10.27 2.32
C ILE A 283 -17.39 10.92 1.82
N HIS A 284 -17.97 11.83 2.59
CA HIS A 284 -19.22 12.50 2.25
C HIS A 284 -19.09 13.37 1.00
N TRP A 285 -17.92 14.00 0.79
CA TRP A 285 -17.69 14.87 -0.39
C TRP A 285 -17.39 14.08 -1.66
N PHE A 286 -16.62 13.00 -1.53
CA PHE A 286 -16.12 12.25 -2.69
C PHE A 286 -16.87 10.95 -2.96
N HIS A 287 -17.74 10.52 -2.04
CA HIS A 287 -18.48 9.25 -2.12
C HIS A 287 -17.52 8.06 -2.43
N ALA A 288 -16.41 7.99 -1.73
CA ALA A 288 -15.41 6.96 -1.87
C ALA A 288 -15.14 6.29 -0.51
N PRO A 289 -14.92 4.97 -0.44
CA PRO A 289 -14.55 4.29 0.79
C PRO A 289 -13.31 4.90 1.45
N ASN A 290 -13.29 4.96 2.78
CA ASN A 290 -12.22 5.56 3.58
C ASN A 290 -10.83 5.02 3.20
N ILE A 291 -10.73 3.70 3.02
CA ILE A 291 -9.50 2.98 2.71
C ILE A 291 -8.79 3.48 1.44
N ILE A 292 -9.54 4.07 0.50
CA ILE A 292 -9.00 4.60 -0.77
C ILE A 292 -8.22 5.89 -0.56
N LEU A 293 -8.57 6.65 0.47
CA LEU A 293 -7.90 7.90 0.83
C LEU A 293 -6.80 7.67 1.86
N THR A 294 -7.08 6.87 2.90
CA THR A 294 -6.18 6.69 4.04
C THR A 294 -4.95 5.87 3.72
N ILE A 295 -5.12 4.72 3.07
CA ILE A 295 -3.96 3.83 2.84
C ILE A 295 -2.91 4.48 1.95
N PRO A 296 -3.20 5.03 0.75
CA PRO A 296 -2.18 5.65 -0.08
C PRO A 296 -1.51 6.86 0.57
N SER A 297 -2.24 7.60 1.42
CA SER A 297 -1.69 8.70 2.19
C SER A 297 -0.70 8.23 3.27
N ALA A 298 -0.92 7.03 3.84
CA ALA A 298 -0.06 6.46 4.86
C ALA A 298 1.13 5.67 4.30
N ILE A 299 1.08 5.24 3.03
CA ILE A 299 2.15 4.45 2.39
C ILE A 299 3.53 5.09 2.52
N PRO A 300 3.74 6.40 2.36
CA PRO A 300 5.05 7.01 2.52
C PRO A 300 5.70 6.81 3.90
N MET A 301 4.93 6.38 4.91
CA MET A 301 5.45 6.05 6.24
C MET A 301 5.79 4.56 6.43
N ILE A 302 5.42 3.69 5.48
CA ILE A 302 5.65 2.24 5.60
C ILE A 302 7.15 1.96 5.60
N PRO A 303 7.65 1.19 6.60
CA PRO A 303 9.07 0.95 6.80
C PRO A 303 9.62 -0.14 5.88
N GLY A 304 9.43 0.01 4.55
CA GLY A 304 9.85 -0.97 3.56
C GLY A 304 11.34 -1.30 3.63
N VAL A 305 12.17 -0.30 3.89
CA VAL A 305 13.63 -0.45 4.01
C VAL A 305 13.99 -1.31 5.22
N LEU A 306 13.34 -1.11 6.36
CA LEU A 306 13.61 -1.90 7.56
C LEU A 306 13.27 -3.39 7.33
N LEU A 307 12.19 -3.66 6.59
CA LEU A 307 11.76 -5.02 6.28
C LEU A 307 12.82 -5.78 5.47
N TYR A 308 13.31 -5.21 4.38
CA TYR A 308 14.29 -5.92 3.56
C TYR A 308 15.68 -5.95 4.21
N ARG A 309 16.06 -4.98 5.06
CA ARG A 309 17.28 -5.03 5.86
C ARG A 309 17.30 -6.25 6.81
N VAL A 310 16.17 -6.52 7.46
CA VAL A 310 16.02 -7.71 8.31
C VAL A 310 16.24 -8.97 7.51
N LEU A 311 15.58 -9.10 6.36
CA LEU A 311 15.70 -10.30 5.53
C LEU A 311 17.07 -10.40 4.87
N PHE A 312 17.71 -9.29 4.50
CA PHE A 312 19.10 -9.28 4.05
C PHE A 312 20.05 -9.82 5.11
N ALA A 313 19.91 -9.37 6.35
CA ALA A 313 20.73 -9.85 7.46
C ALA A 313 20.48 -11.35 7.74
N LEU A 314 19.23 -11.83 7.62
CA LEU A 314 18.90 -13.25 7.74
C LEU A 314 19.57 -14.11 6.65
N LEU A 315 19.62 -13.61 5.41
CA LEU A 315 20.26 -14.34 4.30
C LEU A 315 21.80 -14.41 4.42
N ASN A 316 22.40 -13.51 5.20
CA ASN A 316 23.84 -13.47 5.46
C ASN A 316 24.19 -13.85 6.93
N ILE A 317 23.35 -14.61 7.58
CA ILE A 317 23.44 -14.89 9.04
C ILE A 317 24.75 -15.59 9.45
N GLN A 318 25.41 -16.32 8.54
CA GLN A 318 26.65 -17.02 8.82
C GLN A 318 27.83 -16.07 9.10
N ASP A 319 27.81 -14.88 8.48
CA ASP A 319 28.89 -13.89 8.58
C ASP A 319 28.53 -12.74 9.54
N ILE A 320 27.41 -12.86 10.27
CA ILE A 320 26.88 -11.77 11.10
C ILE A 320 27.63 -11.65 12.43
N THR A 321 28.06 -10.43 12.76
CA THR A 321 28.54 -10.07 14.11
C THR A 321 27.39 -9.92 15.10
N ALA A 322 27.66 -10.07 16.41
CA ALA A 322 26.63 -9.88 17.45
C ALA A 322 25.97 -8.48 17.38
N SER A 323 26.74 -7.43 17.05
CA SER A 323 26.20 -6.06 16.87
C SER A 323 25.27 -5.94 15.68
N ALA A 324 25.59 -6.62 14.57
CA ALA A 324 24.74 -6.64 13.37
C ALA A 324 23.45 -7.44 13.62
N LEU A 325 23.51 -8.54 14.40
CA LEU A 325 22.34 -9.30 14.84
C LEU A 325 21.38 -8.43 15.68
N LEU A 326 21.91 -7.70 16.66
CA LEU A 326 21.11 -6.76 17.46
C LEU A 326 20.46 -5.67 16.61
N THR A 327 21.20 -5.14 15.63
CA THR A 327 20.66 -4.14 14.68
C THR A 327 19.53 -4.74 13.82
N MET A 328 19.68 -5.99 13.36
CA MET A 328 18.64 -6.71 12.65
C MET A 328 17.37 -6.88 13.50
N MET A 329 17.51 -7.33 14.75
CA MET A 329 16.38 -7.48 15.66
C MET A 329 15.69 -6.14 15.92
N ARG A 330 16.45 -5.08 16.16
CA ARG A 330 15.92 -3.72 16.33
C ARG A 330 15.14 -3.26 15.11
N ASN A 331 15.70 -3.40 13.91
CA ASN A 331 15.03 -3.05 12.66
C ASN A 331 13.73 -3.85 12.48
N GLY A 332 13.71 -5.13 12.85
CA GLY A 332 12.54 -5.99 12.77
C GLY A 332 11.42 -5.54 13.70
N VAL A 333 11.75 -5.32 14.96
CA VAL A 333 10.79 -4.81 15.97
C VAL A 333 10.25 -3.44 15.55
N GLU A 334 11.13 -2.53 15.13
CA GLU A 334 10.75 -1.19 14.69
C GLU A 334 9.83 -1.25 13.45
N ALA A 335 10.13 -2.09 12.46
CA ALA A 335 9.28 -2.27 11.28
C ALA A 335 7.89 -2.76 11.66
N VAL A 336 7.79 -3.81 12.49
CA VAL A 336 6.51 -4.39 12.92
C VAL A 336 5.69 -3.37 13.73
N THR A 337 6.32 -2.69 14.69
CA THR A 337 5.62 -1.70 15.53
C THR A 337 5.13 -0.49 14.73
N ILE A 338 5.89 0.00 13.73
CA ILE A 338 5.45 1.07 12.82
C ILE A 338 4.23 0.62 12.01
N ILE A 339 4.26 -0.60 11.44
CA ILE A 339 3.14 -1.12 10.64
C ILE A 339 1.88 -1.25 11.50
N ILE A 340 2.01 -1.80 12.72
CA ILE A 340 0.91 -1.89 13.68
C ILE A 340 0.39 -0.49 14.02
N GLY A 341 1.28 0.45 14.31
CA GLY A 341 0.91 1.84 14.59
C GLY A 341 0.12 2.49 13.44
N ILE A 342 0.59 2.36 12.20
CA ILE A 342 -0.12 2.86 11.02
C ILE A 342 -1.50 2.20 10.88
N ALA A 343 -1.58 0.87 11.00
CA ALA A 343 -2.83 0.14 10.81
C ALA A 343 -3.86 0.51 11.88
N ILE A 344 -3.45 0.58 13.15
CA ILE A 344 -4.33 1.05 14.25
C ILE A 344 -4.76 2.50 13.98
N GLY A 345 -3.84 3.38 13.59
CA GLY A 345 -4.16 4.77 13.27
C GLY A 345 -5.19 4.91 12.16
N VAL A 346 -5.08 4.12 11.08
CA VAL A 346 -6.07 4.07 9.99
C VAL A 346 -7.40 3.46 10.46
N ALA A 347 -7.36 2.47 11.35
CA ALA A 347 -8.55 1.76 11.84
C ALA A 347 -9.34 2.54 12.91
N ILE A 348 -8.68 3.40 13.70
CA ILE A 348 -9.32 4.17 14.78
C ILE A 348 -10.62 4.86 14.35
N PRO A 349 -10.67 5.59 13.23
CA PRO A 349 -11.91 6.23 12.82
C PRO A 349 -13.03 5.23 12.54
N ASN A 350 -12.69 4.08 11.98
CA ASN A 350 -13.68 3.03 11.72
C ASN A 350 -14.21 2.42 13.02
N ILE A 351 -13.36 2.21 14.03
CA ILE A 351 -13.76 1.62 15.32
C ILE A 351 -14.76 2.54 16.07
N PHE A 352 -14.48 3.84 16.12
CA PHE A 352 -15.33 4.78 16.88
C PHE A 352 -16.60 5.19 16.12
N ILE A 353 -16.54 5.27 14.78
CA ILE A 353 -17.65 5.74 13.96
C ILE A 353 -18.44 4.57 13.38
N HIS A 354 -17.88 3.36 13.33
CA HIS A 354 -18.57 2.19 12.80
C HIS A 354 -19.91 1.97 13.53
N ARG A 355 -19.94 2.08 14.86
CA ARG A 355 -21.19 2.01 15.64
C ARG A 355 -22.20 3.08 15.23
N TYR A 356 -21.75 4.30 14.94
CA TYR A 356 -22.65 5.41 14.59
C TYR A 356 -23.11 5.32 13.13
N ILE A 357 -22.18 5.04 12.21
CA ILE A 357 -22.49 4.90 10.77
C ILE A 357 -23.32 3.63 10.53
N GLU A 358 -23.01 2.51 11.19
CA GLU A 358 -23.72 1.25 11.00
C GLU A 358 -25.13 1.32 11.60
N SER A 359 -25.31 1.97 12.75
CA SER A 359 -26.64 2.25 13.30
C SER A 359 -27.48 3.10 12.35
N ASN A 360 -26.91 4.15 11.76
CA ASN A 360 -27.62 4.99 10.77
C ASN A 360 -27.84 4.24 9.46
N LYS A 361 -26.87 3.42 9.02
CA LYS A 361 -27.03 2.58 7.83
C LYS A 361 -28.14 1.54 8.02
N GLN A 362 -28.15 0.84 9.15
CA GLN A 362 -29.16 -0.16 9.44
C GLN A 362 -30.55 0.47 9.54
N ARG A 363 -30.67 1.67 10.13
CA ARG A 363 -31.91 2.44 10.13
C ARG A 363 -32.34 2.80 8.71
N THR A 364 -31.44 3.35 7.91
CA THR A 364 -31.76 3.72 6.50
C THR A 364 -32.14 2.49 5.68
N VAL A 365 -31.43 1.35 5.85
CA VAL A 365 -31.78 0.09 5.19
C VAL A 365 -33.12 -0.41 5.65
N LYS A 366 -33.40 -0.39 6.96
CA LYS A 366 -34.69 -0.79 7.51
C LYS A 366 -35.82 0.09 7.01
N ASP A 367 -35.66 1.42 7.03
CA ASP A 367 -36.64 2.38 6.51
C ASP A 367 -36.92 2.16 5.02
N LEU A 368 -35.89 1.80 4.23
CA LEU A 368 -36.05 1.49 2.81
C LEU A 368 -36.77 0.16 2.57
N LEU A 369 -36.50 -0.84 3.40
CA LEU A 369 -37.20 -2.14 3.36
C LEU A 369 -38.65 -2.00 3.80
N ASP A 370 -38.91 -1.31 4.89
CA ASP A 370 -40.27 -1.08 5.40
C ASP A 370 -41.13 -0.32 4.36
N LYS A 371 -40.57 0.70 3.67
CA LYS A 371 -41.25 1.39 2.57
C LYS A 371 -41.55 0.47 1.37
N ARG A 372 -40.72 -0.53 1.10
CA ARG A 372 -40.97 -1.50 0.03
C ARG A 372 -42.08 -2.49 0.38
N TYR A 373 -42.09 -3.02 1.61
CA TYR A 373 -43.16 -3.90 2.06
C TYR A 373 -44.53 -3.21 1.99
N ILE A 374 -44.61 -1.92 2.36
CA ILE A 374 -45.87 -1.14 2.26
C ILE A 374 -46.28 -0.91 0.80
N GLN A 375 -45.35 -0.84 -0.16
CA GLN A 375 -45.66 -0.68 -1.60
C GLN A 375 -46.06 -1.99 -2.29
N GLU A 376 -45.70 -3.14 -1.75
CA GLU A 376 -46.06 -4.46 -2.27
C GLU A 376 -47.42 -4.97 -1.71
N GLU A 377 -47.89 -4.44 -0.57
CA GLU A 377 -49.18 -4.77 0.03
C GLU A 377 -50.34 -3.83 -0.38
N GLY A 378 -50.08 -2.75 -1.07
CA GLY A 378 -51.07 -1.78 -1.57
C GLY A 378 -51.20 -1.79 -3.09
#